data_84838990684a4b809c343819a2a9fdaf
#
_entry.id   84838990684a4b809c343819a2a9fdaf
#
_cell.length_a   1.000
_cell.length_b   1.000
_cell.length_c   1.000
_cell.angle_alpha   90.00
_cell.angle_beta   90.00
_cell.angle_gamma   90.00
#
_symmetry.space_group_name_H-M   'P 1'
#
loop_
_entity.id
_entity.type
_entity.pdbx_description
1 polymer ?
#
loop_
_entity_poly.entity_id
_entity_poly.type
_entity_poly.pdbx_seq_one_letter_code
_entity_poly.pdbx_strand_id
1 'polypeptide(L)'
;MKVTNSSEKINPFGGINFVLEQYRNLGLPSLINRSLDTRGKGHEYEYSDIFFAMWSAFYCGGDCAEDINTHFGDYLRGIPGFKVPSADVILAGQKELAAFRQFTISKSGIMHDVDINEPMSSLLLKVQKKLGLLKNDVGYTLDFDHQLLPCEKKDSTMSYKMIEGYFPGVCIINGMPVYIENRSGHSNVKYLQEETLERAFTLFREEGITIAKSRMDCGSYSRKIIEVVEANCQTFYIRAQKCEGMETLIKQITKWQRRKIGKKFYEVASIEYFPFGQNDKGYRLVITREPNKNGQMDLFTQDAMIYRGILTNDWKSQEKTIIEFYNARGAAERVFDIMNNDFGWNKLPFSRMEENTVYLIMTAMCRSFYKYLVEKLARKQWFLANIRIKKFIFSFITVASKWVFRSRTKILKIYSEKPYQLAFG
;
A
#
# COMPACT_ATOMS: atom_id res chain seq x y z
N MET A 1 13.42 -45.63 16.35
CA MET A 1 13.94 -44.69 15.35
C MET A 1 15.39 -44.38 15.68
N LYS A 2 16.33 -44.52 14.74
CA LYS A 2 17.74 -44.12 14.91
C LYS A 2 17.93 -42.76 14.24
N VAL A 3 18.44 -41.78 14.97
CA VAL A 3 18.70 -40.41 14.47
C VAL A 3 20.20 -40.21 14.32
N THR A 4 20.63 -39.67 13.16
CA THR A 4 22.02 -39.32 12.89
C THR A 4 22.08 -37.94 12.29
N ASN A 5 23.08 -37.16 12.64
CA ASN A 5 23.32 -35.84 12.07
C ASN A 5 24.02 -35.96 10.72
N SER A 6 23.57 -35.18 9.72
CA SER A 6 24.26 -35.04 8.43
C SER A 6 25.15 -33.79 8.44
N SER A 7 26.34 -33.87 7.89
CA SER A 7 27.23 -32.73 7.64
C SER A 7 26.90 -31.97 6.36
N GLU A 8 25.88 -32.39 5.61
CA GLU A 8 25.49 -31.76 4.37
C GLU A 8 24.85 -30.39 4.63
N LYS A 9 25.38 -29.33 3.98
CA LYS A 9 24.80 -27.97 4.03
C LYS A 9 23.60 -27.91 3.10
N ILE A 10 22.42 -28.17 3.66
CA ILE A 10 21.14 -28.08 2.95
C ILE A 10 20.49 -26.72 3.32
N ASN A 11 20.08 -25.95 2.30
CA ASN A 11 19.31 -24.72 2.46
C ASN A 11 17.82 -25.04 2.37
N PRO A 12 17.00 -24.77 3.42
CA PRO A 12 15.58 -25.03 3.41
C PRO A 12 14.78 -24.02 2.57
N PHE A 13 15.38 -22.89 2.17
CA PHE A 13 14.77 -21.81 1.43
C PHE A 13 15.18 -21.81 -0.05
N GLY A 14 15.15 -22.98 -0.69
CA GLY A 14 15.61 -23.13 -2.09
C GLY A 14 14.94 -22.22 -3.10
N GLY A 15 13.66 -21.87 -2.88
CA GLY A 15 12.91 -20.95 -3.72
C GLY A 15 13.46 -19.52 -3.76
N ILE A 16 14.20 -19.08 -2.73
CA ILE A 16 14.79 -17.73 -2.69
C ILE A 16 15.84 -17.51 -3.79
N ASN A 17 16.48 -18.58 -4.29
CA ASN A 17 17.42 -18.49 -5.41
C ASN A 17 16.74 -17.93 -6.66
N PHE A 18 15.52 -18.35 -6.94
CA PHE A 18 14.74 -17.89 -8.10
C PHE A 18 14.21 -16.47 -7.89
N VAL A 19 13.89 -16.10 -6.65
CA VAL A 19 13.51 -14.72 -6.30
C VAL A 19 14.69 -13.78 -6.52
N LEU A 20 15.91 -14.15 -6.08
CA LEU A 20 17.12 -13.38 -6.31
C LEU A 20 17.45 -13.25 -7.81
N GLU A 21 17.28 -14.33 -8.56
CA GLU A 21 17.46 -14.32 -10.01
C GLU A 21 16.50 -13.32 -10.68
N GLN A 22 15.21 -13.35 -10.32
CA GLN A 22 14.24 -12.37 -10.84
C GLN A 22 14.57 -10.94 -10.44
N TYR A 23 14.99 -10.70 -9.20
CA TYR A 23 15.45 -9.40 -8.73
C TYR A 23 16.56 -8.82 -9.61
N ARG A 24 17.53 -9.67 -9.99
CA ARG A 24 18.65 -9.31 -10.85
C ARG A 24 18.25 -9.14 -12.32
N ASN A 25 17.53 -10.10 -12.86
CA ASN A 25 17.12 -10.10 -14.28
C ASN A 25 16.23 -8.91 -14.62
N LEU A 26 15.44 -8.42 -13.67
CA LEU A 26 14.67 -7.19 -13.80
C LEU A 26 15.55 -5.94 -13.68
N GLY A 27 16.80 -6.04 -13.30
CA GLY A 27 17.69 -4.89 -13.10
C GLY A 27 17.28 -4.00 -11.91
N LEU A 28 16.57 -4.56 -10.92
CA LEU A 28 16.18 -3.84 -9.70
C LEU A 28 17.39 -3.33 -8.90
N PRO A 29 18.52 -4.09 -8.75
CA PRO A 29 19.70 -3.56 -8.09
C PRO A 29 20.20 -2.25 -8.68
N SER A 30 20.36 -2.23 -10.00
CA SER A 30 20.82 -1.02 -10.71
C SER A 30 19.83 0.13 -10.64
N LEU A 31 18.52 -0.16 -10.63
CA LEU A 31 17.48 0.86 -10.47
C LEU A 31 17.57 1.51 -9.09
N ILE A 32 17.62 0.70 -8.03
CA ILE A 32 17.67 1.17 -6.64
C ILE A 32 18.92 2.03 -6.42
N ASN A 33 20.10 1.51 -6.76
CA ASN A 33 21.36 2.23 -6.50
C ASN A 33 21.48 3.53 -7.30
N ARG A 34 20.96 3.59 -8.54
CA ARG A 34 20.94 4.84 -9.32
C ARG A 34 19.93 5.87 -8.82
N SER A 35 18.84 5.43 -8.21
CA SER A 35 17.79 6.33 -7.71
C SER A 35 18.09 6.92 -6.34
N LEU A 36 18.90 6.23 -5.53
CA LEU A 36 19.23 6.63 -4.16
C LEU A 36 20.68 7.09 -3.99
N ASP A 37 21.41 7.20 -5.09
CA ASP A 37 22.85 7.34 -5.13
C ASP A 37 23.60 6.15 -4.50
N THR A 38 24.92 6.05 -4.75
CA THR A 38 25.72 5.00 -4.14
C THR A 38 26.08 5.36 -2.71
N ARG A 39 26.06 4.40 -1.82
CA ARG A 39 26.64 4.57 -0.48
C ARG A 39 28.15 4.85 -0.64
N GLY A 40 28.62 5.93 -0.04
CA GLY A 40 29.97 6.43 -0.24
C GLY A 40 31.09 5.39 -0.08
N LYS A 41 32.32 5.72 -0.51
CA LYS A 41 33.49 4.85 -0.39
C LYS A 41 33.67 4.39 1.07
N GLY A 42 33.74 3.08 1.28
CA GLY A 42 33.89 2.47 2.63
C GLY A 42 32.72 1.58 3.05
N HIS A 43 31.63 1.60 2.33
CA HIS A 43 30.51 0.66 2.58
C HIS A 43 30.66 -0.59 1.71
N GLU A 44 30.58 -1.76 2.34
CA GLU A 44 30.62 -3.07 1.66
C GLU A 44 29.33 -3.38 0.89
N TYR A 45 28.20 -2.86 1.39
CA TYR A 45 26.85 -3.15 0.88
C TYR A 45 26.19 -1.91 0.30
N GLU A 46 25.62 -2.04 -0.89
CA GLU A 46 24.80 -1.04 -1.54
C GLU A 46 23.35 -1.07 -1.03
N TYR A 47 22.55 -0.02 -1.30
CA TYR A 47 21.14 0.02 -0.91
C TYR A 47 20.34 -1.15 -1.50
N SER A 48 20.69 -1.60 -2.71
CA SER A 48 20.08 -2.78 -3.32
C SER A 48 20.30 -4.06 -2.54
N ASP A 49 21.48 -4.22 -1.91
CA ASP A 49 21.81 -5.37 -1.07
C ASP A 49 20.99 -5.31 0.23
N ILE A 50 20.89 -4.12 0.84
CA ILE A 50 20.11 -3.86 2.06
C ILE A 50 18.62 -4.15 1.83
N PHE A 51 18.05 -3.64 0.75
CA PHE A 51 16.63 -3.85 0.43
C PHE A 51 16.33 -5.31 0.19
N PHE A 52 17.15 -5.98 -0.62
CA PHE A 52 16.89 -7.37 -0.94
C PHE A 52 17.09 -8.30 0.26
N ALA A 53 18.06 -8.01 1.14
CA ALA A 53 18.24 -8.77 2.38
C ALA A 53 16.99 -8.63 3.28
N MET A 54 16.49 -7.41 3.50
CA MET A 54 15.26 -7.20 4.27
C MET A 54 14.04 -7.86 3.62
N TRP A 55 13.88 -7.77 2.28
CA TRP A 55 12.80 -8.44 1.57
C TRP A 55 12.91 -9.97 1.70
N SER A 56 14.15 -10.50 1.71
CA SER A 56 14.38 -11.93 1.89
C SER A 56 13.98 -12.43 3.27
N ALA A 57 14.10 -11.60 4.33
CA ALA A 57 13.55 -11.93 5.63
C ALA A 57 12.06 -12.22 5.54
N PHE A 58 11.26 -11.31 4.96
CA PHE A 58 9.82 -11.52 4.75
C PHE A 58 9.53 -12.75 3.88
N TYR A 59 10.29 -12.97 2.79
CA TYR A 59 10.08 -14.11 1.90
C TYR A 59 10.49 -15.45 2.52
N CYS A 60 11.34 -15.44 3.54
CA CYS A 60 11.69 -16.64 4.31
C CYS A 60 10.81 -16.86 5.55
N GLY A 61 9.89 -15.93 5.85
CA GLY A 61 8.93 -16.06 6.95
C GLY A 61 9.28 -15.29 8.20
N GLY A 62 10.30 -14.43 8.16
CA GLY A 62 10.62 -13.46 9.20
C GLY A 62 9.77 -12.22 9.13
N ASP A 63 9.88 -11.36 10.12
CA ASP A 63 9.13 -10.11 10.24
C ASP A 63 9.98 -8.90 10.70
N CYS A 64 11.27 -9.12 10.97
CA CYS A 64 12.21 -8.08 11.37
C CYS A 64 13.61 -8.31 10.78
N ALA A 65 14.50 -7.31 10.89
CA ALA A 65 15.87 -7.42 10.38
C ALA A 65 16.70 -8.42 11.17
N GLU A 66 16.45 -8.56 12.46
CA GLU A 66 17.16 -9.47 13.37
C GLU A 66 17.01 -10.95 12.96
N ASP A 67 15.93 -11.30 12.26
CA ASP A 67 15.72 -12.64 11.73
C ASP A 67 16.80 -13.05 10.72
N ILE A 68 17.42 -12.07 10.05
CA ILE A 68 18.60 -12.34 9.20
C ILE A 68 19.75 -12.90 10.01
N ASN A 69 20.02 -12.33 11.18
CA ASN A 69 21.13 -12.81 12.03
C ASN A 69 20.80 -14.14 12.71
N THR A 70 19.58 -14.30 13.18
CA THR A 70 19.20 -15.43 14.05
C THR A 70 18.73 -16.67 13.30
N HIS A 71 18.12 -16.50 12.11
CA HIS A 71 17.44 -17.61 11.44
C HIS A 71 17.86 -17.85 9.99
N PHE A 72 18.15 -16.80 9.21
CA PHE A 72 18.25 -16.94 7.75
C PHE A 72 19.65 -16.69 7.20
N GLY A 73 20.49 -15.91 7.88
CA GLY A 73 21.74 -15.39 7.34
C GLY A 73 22.68 -16.47 6.81
N ASP A 74 22.88 -17.56 7.54
CA ASP A 74 23.79 -18.63 7.13
C ASP A 74 23.31 -19.35 5.86
N TYR A 75 22.00 -19.53 5.71
CA TYR A 75 21.42 -20.11 4.50
C TYR A 75 21.51 -19.16 3.31
N LEU A 76 21.25 -17.87 3.52
CA LEU A 76 21.26 -16.87 2.48
C LEU A 76 22.69 -16.55 2.00
N ARG A 77 23.68 -16.48 2.91
CA ARG A 77 25.11 -16.29 2.55
C ARG A 77 25.67 -17.46 1.74
N GLY A 78 25.06 -18.65 1.87
CA GLY A 78 25.39 -19.81 1.05
C GLY A 78 24.98 -19.71 -0.40
N ILE A 79 24.16 -18.72 -0.78
CA ILE A 79 23.68 -18.50 -2.16
C ILE A 79 24.73 -17.69 -2.94
N PRO A 80 25.24 -18.21 -4.07
CA PRO A 80 26.26 -17.53 -4.84
C PRO A 80 25.87 -16.11 -5.28
N GLY A 81 26.71 -15.15 -4.87
CA GLY A 81 26.54 -13.74 -5.21
C GLY A 81 25.43 -13.02 -4.42
N PHE A 82 24.81 -13.66 -3.45
CA PHE A 82 23.91 -12.95 -2.53
C PHE A 82 24.76 -12.31 -1.42
N LYS A 83 24.82 -10.99 -1.39
CA LYS A 83 25.41 -10.20 -0.33
C LYS A 83 24.37 -10.04 0.78
N VAL A 84 24.64 -10.56 1.95
CA VAL A 84 23.71 -10.58 3.09
C VAL A 84 24.31 -9.76 4.23
N PRO A 85 23.94 -8.46 4.36
CA PRO A 85 24.35 -7.64 5.48
C PRO A 85 23.76 -8.14 6.80
N SER A 86 24.35 -7.75 7.94
CA SER A 86 23.78 -7.98 9.25
C SER A 86 22.54 -7.10 9.48
N ALA A 87 21.73 -7.43 10.49
CA ALA A 87 20.57 -6.63 10.89
C ALA A 87 20.94 -5.17 11.15
N ASP A 88 22.04 -4.92 11.86
CA ASP A 88 22.51 -3.55 12.16
C ASP A 88 22.84 -2.76 10.89
N VAL A 89 23.47 -3.40 9.90
CA VAL A 89 23.78 -2.76 8.62
C VAL A 89 22.50 -2.49 7.82
N ILE A 90 21.52 -3.40 7.85
CA ILE A 90 20.22 -3.22 7.22
C ILE A 90 19.50 -2.02 7.83
N LEU A 91 19.46 -1.94 9.16
CA LEU A 91 18.80 -0.83 9.86
C LEU A 91 19.54 0.49 9.67
N ALA A 92 20.88 0.49 9.75
CA ALA A 92 21.70 1.67 9.52
C ALA A 92 21.48 2.24 8.10
N GLY A 93 21.52 1.37 7.08
CA GLY A 93 21.31 1.81 5.69
C GLY A 93 19.90 2.35 5.42
N GLN A 94 18.87 1.92 6.15
CA GLN A 94 17.54 2.52 6.08
C GLN A 94 17.54 3.91 6.73
N LYS A 95 18.19 4.09 7.88
CA LYS A 95 18.32 5.40 8.55
C LYS A 95 19.01 6.44 7.68
N GLU A 96 20.01 6.05 6.89
CA GLU A 96 20.71 6.95 5.97
C GLU A 96 19.78 7.57 4.91
N LEU A 97 18.65 6.90 4.60
CA LEU A 97 17.66 7.34 3.62
C LEU A 97 16.54 8.20 4.22
N ALA A 98 16.58 8.45 5.53
CA ALA A 98 15.58 9.27 6.20
C ALA A 98 15.67 10.72 5.72
N ALA A 99 14.52 11.33 5.39
CA ALA A 99 14.43 12.74 5.03
C ALA A 99 14.28 13.61 6.28
N PHE A 100 14.40 14.94 6.12
CA PHE A 100 14.10 15.86 7.20
C PHE A 100 12.59 16.01 7.37
N ARG A 101 12.11 15.77 8.59
CA ARG A 101 10.73 16.04 8.98
C ARG A 101 10.38 17.51 8.81
N GLN A 102 9.17 17.76 8.33
CA GLN A 102 8.58 19.08 8.31
C GLN A 102 7.67 19.27 9.51
N PHE A 103 7.70 20.47 10.09
CA PHE A 103 6.81 20.85 11.18
C PHE A 103 5.80 21.84 10.66
N THR A 104 4.54 21.63 10.98
CA THR A 104 3.45 22.55 10.64
C THR A 104 2.66 22.86 11.89
N ILE A 105 2.12 24.07 12.00
CA ILE A 105 1.28 24.48 13.12
C ILE A 105 -0.13 24.71 12.61
N SER A 106 -1.09 24.01 13.19
CA SER A 106 -2.50 24.21 12.87
C SER A 106 -3.01 25.56 13.35
N LYS A 107 -4.17 26.00 12.85
CA LYS A 107 -4.83 27.24 13.30
C LYS A 107 -5.13 27.25 14.81
N SER A 108 -5.25 26.09 15.42
CA SER A 108 -5.44 25.92 16.87
C SER A 108 -4.13 25.89 17.67
N GLY A 109 -2.98 26.16 17.04
CA GLY A 109 -1.68 26.18 17.69
C GLY A 109 -1.06 24.78 17.93
N ILE A 110 -1.67 23.72 17.40
CA ILE A 110 -1.14 22.34 17.56
C ILE A 110 -0.06 22.11 16.51
N MET A 111 1.11 21.67 16.95
CA MET A 111 2.22 21.28 16.08
C MET A 111 1.97 19.87 15.54
N HIS A 112 2.18 19.69 14.25
CA HIS A 112 2.08 18.41 13.55
C HIS A 112 3.40 18.14 12.82
N ASP A 113 3.85 16.91 12.93
CA ASP A 113 4.97 16.40 12.14
C ASP A 113 4.43 15.77 10.86
N VAL A 114 5.09 16.05 9.75
CA VAL A 114 4.83 15.44 8.45
C VAL A 114 6.18 15.03 7.88
N ASP A 115 6.29 13.79 7.44
CA ASP A 115 7.49 13.29 6.78
C ASP A 115 7.21 12.94 5.33
N ILE A 116 7.94 13.61 4.43
CA ILE A 116 7.84 13.51 2.98
C ILE A 116 9.19 13.02 2.48
N ASN A 117 9.24 11.81 1.96
CA ASN A 117 10.45 11.25 1.38
C ASN A 117 10.29 11.11 -0.14
N GLU A 118 10.57 12.19 -0.87
CA GLU A 118 10.42 12.25 -2.33
C GLU A 118 11.28 11.23 -3.07
N PRO A 119 12.61 11.05 -2.75
CA PRO A 119 13.43 10.06 -3.43
C PRO A 119 12.89 8.63 -3.29
N MET A 120 12.45 8.26 -2.09
CA MET A 120 11.89 6.93 -1.84
C MET A 120 10.52 6.75 -2.52
N SER A 121 9.69 7.79 -2.55
CA SER A 121 8.37 7.77 -3.23
C SER A 121 8.53 7.67 -4.75
N SER A 122 9.47 8.40 -5.35
CA SER A 122 9.83 8.27 -6.77
C SER A 122 10.37 6.86 -7.08
N LEU A 123 11.25 6.33 -6.24
CA LEU A 123 11.77 4.97 -6.40
C LEU A 123 10.66 3.91 -6.34
N LEU A 124 9.67 4.05 -5.44
CA LEU A 124 8.53 3.14 -5.35
C LEU A 124 7.78 3.05 -6.69
N LEU A 125 7.49 4.19 -7.31
CA LEU A 125 6.82 4.23 -8.62
C LEU A 125 7.70 3.64 -9.72
N LYS A 126 9.00 3.97 -9.76
CA LYS A 126 9.96 3.41 -10.72
C LYS A 126 10.08 1.89 -10.60
N VAL A 127 10.10 1.36 -9.38
CA VAL A 127 10.08 -0.09 -9.14
C VAL A 127 8.78 -0.71 -9.69
N GLN A 128 7.63 -0.13 -9.39
CA GLN A 128 6.35 -0.65 -9.88
C GLN A 128 6.23 -0.60 -11.41
N LYS A 129 6.75 0.44 -12.05
CA LYS A 129 6.85 0.53 -13.52
C LYS A 129 7.80 -0.55 -14.07
N LYS A 130 8.96 -0.74 -13.45
CA LYS A 130 9.93 -1.77 -13.85
C LYS A 130 9.37 -3.18 -13.75
N LEU A 131 8.49 -3.41 -12.78
CA LEU A 131 7.75 -4.67 -12.59
C LEU A 131 6.57 -4.82 -13.58
N GLY A 132 6.24 -3.79 -14.36
CA GLY A 132 5.10 -3.78 -15.26
C GLY A 132 3.73 -3.70 -14.56
N LEU A 133 3.71 -3.36 -13.26
CA LEU A 133 2.51 -3.19 -12.45
C LEU A 133 1.84 -1.82 -12.70
N LEU A 134 2.64 -0.82 -13.03
CA LEU A 134 2.20 0.48 -13.55
C LEU A 134 2.76 0.68 -14.96
N LYS A 135 1.99 1.35 -15.81
CA LYS A 135 2.35 1.66 -17.19
C LYS A 135 1.97 3.11 -17.48
N ASN A 136 2.71 3.73 -18.37
CA ASN A 136 2.28 4.98 -18.99
C ASN A 136 1.03 4.69 -19.85
N ASP A 137 0.30 5.69 -20.26
CA ASP A 137 -0.85 5.60 -21.17
C ASP A 137 -2.05 4.76 -20.67
N VAL A 138 -2.06 4.44 -19.37
CA VAL A 138 -3.19 3.77 -18.71
C VAL A 138 -3.80 4.72 -17.69
N GLY A 139 -5.09 4.96 -17.79
CA GLY A 139 -5.85 5.72 -16.80
C GLY A 139 -6.18 4.86 -15.58
N TYR A 140 -5.58 5.17 -14.43
CA TYR A 140 -5.76 4.42 -13.19
C TYR A 140 -6.87 4.99 -12.31
N THR A 141 -7.37 4.13 -11.41
CA THR A 141 -8.18 4.55 -10.27
C THR A 141 -7.28 4.68 -9.05
N LEU A 142 -7.30 5.86 -8.43
CA LEU A 142 -6.63 6.17 -7.19
C LEU A 142 -7.60 6.02 -6.02
N ASP A 143 -7.28 5.18 -5.07
CA ASP A 143 -7.88 5.19 -3.74
C ASP A 143 -6.93 5.93 -2.79
N PHE A 144 -7.47 6.83 -1.97
CA PHE A 144 -6.71 7.47 -0.90
C PHE A 144 -7.37 7.18 0.44
N ASP A 145 -6.56 6.85 1.42
CA ASP A 145 -7.02 6.61 2.78
C ASP A 145 -5.89 6.82 3.79
N HIS A 146 -6.25 7.00 5.06
CA HIS A 146 -5.29 7.06 6.15
C HIS A 146 -5.31 5.77 6.97
N GLN A 147 -4.14 5.34 7.42
CA GLN A 147 -3.99 4.18 8.29
C GLN A 147 -3.40 4.60 9.63
N LEU A 148 -4.13 4.38 10.71
CA LEU A 148 -3.52 4.47 12.04
C LEU A 148 -2.57 3.27 12.22
N LEU A 149 -1.31 3.57 12.51
CA LEU A 149 -0.27 2.61 12.84
C LEU A 149 0.03 2.73 14.34
N PRO A 150 -0.53 1.85 15.18
CA PRO A 150 -0.27 1.85 16.61
C PRO A 150 1.22 1.60 16.88
N CYS A 151 1.86 2.46 17.62
CA CYS A 151 3.25 2.30 18.03
C CYS A 151 3.59 3.27 19.17
N GLU A 152 4.53 2.87 20.03
CA GLU A 152 5.10 3.69 21.08
C GLU A 152 6.53 4.08 20.67
N LYS A 153 6.66 5.21 19.99
CA LYS A 153 7.92 5.74 19.45
C LYS A 153 8.23 7.09 20.09
N LYS A 154 9.47 7.56 19.98
CA LYS A 154 9.90 8.83 20.59
C LYS A 154 9.08 10.05 20.18
N ASP A 155 8.49 10.01 19.00
CA ASP A 155 7.73 11.09 18.37
C ASP A 155 6.33 10.64 17.92
N SER A 156 5.87 9.47 18.39
CA SER A 156 4.48 9.07 18.22
C SER A 156 3.56 9.94 19.07
N THR A 157 2.32 10.08 18.67
CA THR A 157 1.35 10.93 19.34
C THR A 157 0.01 10.24 19.49
N MET A 158 -0.76 10.64 20.50
CA MET A 158 -2.08 10.09 20.79
C MET A 158 -3.08 10.46 19.68
N SER A 159 -3.67 9.46 19.05
CA SER A 159 -4.67 9.65 17.99
C SER A 159 -6.07 9.96 18.56
N TYR A 160 -7.01 10.31 17.68
CA TYR A 160 -8.43 10.50 18.03
C TYR A 160 -9.10 9.21 18.57
N LYS A 161 -8.50 8.04 18.37
CA LYS A 161 -8.95 6.76 18.93
C LYS A 161 -8.36 6.45 20.30
N MET A 162 -7.65 7.38 20.90
CA MET A 162 -6.91 7.18 22.15
C MET A 162 -5.87 6.04 22.03
N ILE A 163 -5.25 5.93 20.87
CA ILE A 163 -4.18 4.98 20.58
C ILE A 163 -2.99 5.81 20.11
N GLU A 164 -1.84 5.61 20.73
CA GLU A 164 -0.59 6.26 20.32
C GLU A 164 -0.07 5.65 19.02
N GLY A 165 0.47 6.49 18.13
CA GLY A 165 0.99 6.02 16.84
C GLY A 165 1.25 7.10 15.82
N TYR A 166 1.40 6.66 14.57
CA TYR A 166 1.45 7.49 13.37
C TYR A 166 0.18 7.33 12.53
N PHE A 167 -0.07 8.32 11.66
CA PHE A 167 -1.29 8.34 10.85
C PHE A 167 -0.99 8.66 9.37
N PRO A 168 -0.20 7.80 8.66
CA PRO A 168 0.16 8.03 7.28
C PRO A 168 -1.06 8.12 6.35
N GLY A 169 -0.95 9.04 5.38
CA GLY A 169 -1.80 9.09 4.20
C GLY A 169 -1.20 8.20 3.10
N VAL A 170 -2.03 7.36 2.48
CA VAL A 170 -1.60 6.35 1.51
C VAL A 170 -2.44 6.42 0.25
N CYS A 171 -1.77 6.66 -0.89
CA CYS A 171 -2.35 6.47 -2.20
C CYS A 171 -2.22 5.01 -2.63
N ILE A 172 -3.30 4.44 -3.18
CA ILE A 172 -3.38 3.04 -3.58
C ILE A 172 -3.86 2.95 -5.03
N ILE A 173 -3.13 2.21 -5.87
CA ILE A 173 -3.52 1.85 -7.24
C ILE A 173 -3.46 0.33 -7.39
N ASN A 174 -4.50 -0.28 -7.95
CA ASN A 174 -4.55 -1.73 -8.18
C ASN A 174 -4.24 -2.57 -6.94
N GLY A 175 -4.63 -2.07 -5.76
CA GLY A 175 -4.40 -2.74 -4.48
C GLY A 175 -2.95 -2.69 -4.00
N MET A 176 -2.15 -1.73 -4.45
CA MET A 176 -0.76 -1.51 -4.01
C MET A 176 -0.59 -0.07 -3.53
N PRO A 177 0.13 0.17 -2.42
CA PRO A 177 0.57 1.52 -2.08
C PRO A 177 1.47 2.07 -3.18
N VAL A 178 1.21 3.31 -3.61
CA VAL A 178 1.96 4.00 -4.68
C VAL A 178 2.57 5.32 -4.19
N TYR A 179 2.06 5.87 -3.10
CA TYR A 179 2.59 7.04 -2.42
C TYR A 179 2.25 6.95 -0.93
N ILE A 180 3.19 7.31 -0.09
CA ILE A 180 3.05 7.25 1.36
C ILE A 180 3.66 8.52 1.95
N GLU A 181 2.88 9.22 2.78
CA GLU A 181 3.33 10.37 3.53
C GLU A 181 2.98 10.16 5.00
N ASN A 182 3.97 10.13 5.86
CA ASN A 182 3.76 9.83 7.26
C ASN A 182 3.50 11.12 8.06
N ARG A 183 2.72 11.00 9.12
CA ARG A 183 2.36 12.14 9.97
C ARG A 183 2.00 11.73 11.39
N SER A 184 1.96 12.72 12.28
CA SER A 184 1.59 12.55 13.68
C SER A 184 0.24 11.85 13.84
N GLY A 185 0.13 10.96 14.83
CA GLY A 185 -1.09 10.21 15.13
C GLY A 185 -2.31 11.08 15.47
N HIS A 186 -2.09 12.26 16.07
CA HIS A 186 -3.16 13.21 16.38
C HIS A 186 -3.63 14.07 15.21
N SER A 187 -3.02 13.92 14.02
CA SER A 187 -3.42 14.69 12.84
C SER A 187 -4.85 14.35 12.43
N ASN A 188 -5.67 15.40 12.20
CA ASN A 188 -6.99 15.20 11.62
C ASN A 188 -6.85 14.70 10.17
N VAL A 189 -7.75 13.83 9.73
CA VAL A 189 -7.73 13.28 8.35
C VAL A 189 -7.68 14.36 7.27
N LYS A 190 -8.37 15.51 7.48
CA LYS A 190 -8.41 16.61 6.51
C LYS A 190 -7.20 17.55 6.60
N TYR A 191 -6.41 17.46 7.67
CA TYR A 191 -5.29 18.40 7.88
C TYR A 191 -4.17 18.12 6.88
N LEU A 192 -3.85 19.11 6.06
CA LEU A 192 -2.85 19.05 4.97
C LEU A 192 -3.06 17.89 3.97
N GLN A 193 -4.29 17.39 3.85
CA GLN A 193 -4.57 16.31 2.88
C GLN A 193 -4.54 16.83 1.44
N GLU A 194 -4.96 18.08 1.21
CA GLU A 194 -4.86 18.72 -0.09
C GLU A 194 -3.42 18.80 -0.57
N GLU A 195 -2.49 19.22 0.27
CA GLU A 195 -1.07 19.32 -0.07
C GLU A 195 -0.44 17.92 -0.29
N THR A 196 -0.82 16.92 0.51
CA THR A 196 -0.40 15.51 0.30
C THR A 196 -0.85 15.00 -1.07
N LEU A 197 -2.09 15.28 -1.45
CA LEU A 197 -2.62 14.88 -2.75
C LEU A 197 -1.96 15.64 -3.91
N GLU A 198 -1.71 16.94 -3.76
CA GLU A 198 -0.99 17.74 -4.78
C GLU A 198 0.42 17.18 -5.04
N ARG A 199 1.17 16.86 -3.99
CA ARG A 199 2.48 16.22 -4.12
C ARG A 199 2.38 14.85 -4.81
N ALA A 200 1.42 14.03 -4.39
CA ALA A 200 1.19 12.72 -5.00
C ALA A 200 0.86 12.84 -6.49
N PHE A 201 -0.08 13.71 -6.88
CA PHE A 201 -0.44 13.92 -8.28
C PHE A 201 0.69 14.52 -9.11
N THR A 202 1.51 15.40 -8.52
CA THR A 202 2.69 15.97 -9.19
C THR A 202 3.68 14.86 -9.48
N LEU A 203 4.03 14.03 -8.49
CA LEU A 203 4.92 12.90 -8.67
C LEU A 203 4.37 11.89 -9.69
N PHE A 204 3.06 11.63 -9.72
CA PHE A 204 2.46 10.74 -10.71
C PHE A 204 2.63 11.30 -12.13
N ARG A 205 2.43 12.61 -12.35
CA ARG A 205 2.66 13.25 -13.66
C ARG A 205 4.13 13.17 -14.09
N GLU A 206 5.05 13.45 -13.18
CA GLU A 206 6.50 13.36 -13.45
C GLU A 206 6.92 11.95 -13.85
N GLU A 207 6.34 10.95 -13.22
CA GLU A 207 6.59 9.54 -13.53
C GLU A 207 5.71 9.01 -14.71
N GLY A 208 4.90 9.86 -15.35
CA GLY A 208 4.08 9.49 -16.49
C GLY A 208 2.88 8.60 -16.15
N ILE A 209 2.37 8.70 -14.93
CA ILE A 209 1.22 7.91 -14.45
C ILE A 209 -0.04 8.79 -14.50
N THR A 210 -1.04 8.35 -15.25
CA THR A 210 -2.31 9.07 -15.39
C THR A 210 -3.37 8.53 -14.43
N ILE A 211 -3.95 9.43 -13.64
CA ILE A 211 -5.09 9.09 -12.77
C ILE A 211 -6.38 9.52 -13.47
N ALA A 212 -7.18 8.56 -13.90
CA ALA A 212 -8.46 8.84 -14.55
C ALA A 212 -9.59 9.02 -13.53
N LYS A 213 -9.55 8.27 -12.43
CA LYS A 213 -10.61 8.27 -11.41
C LYS A 213 -10.01 8.28 -10.01
N SER A 214 -10.73 8.90 -9.07
CA SER A 214 -10.35 8.87 -7.65
C SER A 214 -11.52 8.46 -6.77
N ARG A 215 -11.25 7.67 -5.70
CA ARG A 215 -12.23 7.28 -4.69
C ARG A 215 -11.69 7.57 -3.30
N MET A 216 -12.49 8.24 -2.48
CA MET A 216 -12.10 8.61 -1.12
C MET A 216 -13.27 8.45 -0.15
N ASP A 217 -12.97 8.32 1.12
CA ASP A 217 -13.97 8.26 2.17
C ASP A 217 -14.51 9.65 2.56
N CYS A 218 -15.35 9.71 3.59
CA CYS A 218 -15.89 10.98 4.09
C CYS A 218 -14.84 11.85 4.81
N GLY A 219 -13.72 11.30 5.22
CA GLY A 219 -12.59 12.05 5.75
C GLY A 219 -12.02 13.05 4.73
N SER A 220 -12.16 12.75 3.44
CA SER A 220 -11.71 13.60 2.34
C SER A 220 -12.77 14.59 1.85
N TYR A 221 -13.92 14.69 2.52
CA TYR A 221 -14.99 15.57 2.10
C TYR A 221 -14.72 17.01 2.54
N SER A 222 -14.00 17.77 1.73
CA SER A 222 -13.76 19.20 1.91
C SER A 222 -13.59 19.91 0.55
N ARG A 223 -13.82 21.24 0.51
CA ARG A 223 -13.71 22.05 -0.71
C ARG A 223 -12.33 21.90 -1.35
N LYS A 224 -11.28 22.19 -0.61
CA LYS A 224 -9.91 22.16 -1.11
C LYS A 224 -9.48 20.79 -1.66
N ILE A 225 -9.84 19.71 -0.96
CA ILE A 225 -9.53 18.35 -1.40
C ILE A 225 -10.26 18.03 -2.71
N ILE A 226 -11.55 18.41 -2.82
CA ILE A 226 -12.33 18.19 -4.04
C ILE A 226 -11.75 18.99 -5.21
N GLU A 227 -11.35 20.24 -5.01
CA GLU A 227 -10.71 21.07 -6.02
C GLU A 227 -9.41 20.45 -6.53
N VAL A 228 -8.54 19.96 -5.65
CA VAL A 228 -7.29 19.26 -6.02
C VAL A 228 -7.58 18.02 -6.83
N VAL A 229 -8.50 17.19 -6.36
CA VAL A 229 -8.83 15.92 -7.03
C VAL A 229 -9.47 16.16 -8.38
N GLU A 230 -10.36 17.14 -8.49
CA GLU A 230 -11.02 17.50 -9.74
C GLU A 230 -10.05 18.09 -10.77
N ALA A 231 -9.05 18.84 -10.32
CA ALA A 231 -8.00 19.35 -11.21
C ALA A 231 -7.08 18.25 -11.77
N ASN A 232 -6.98 17.11 -11.09
CA ASN A 232 -6.01 16.05 -11.41
C ASN A 232 -6.63 14.74 -11.92
N CYS A 233 -7.97 14.59 -11.85
CA CYS A 233 -8.68 13.37 -12.29
C CYS A 233 -9.82 13.73 -13.23
N GLN A 234 -10.20 12.84 -14.15
CA GLN A 234 -11.38 13.01 -14.99
C GLN A 234 -12.67 12.94 -14.17
N THR A 235 -12.72 11.98 -13.24
CA THR A 235 -13.88 11.81 -12.34
C THR A 235 -13.43 11.45 -10.92
N PHE A 236 -14.18 11.94 -9.94
CA PHE A 236 -13.97 11.58 -8.53
C PHE A 236 -15.25 11.06 -7.89
N TYR A 237 -15.08 10.29 -6.82
CA TYR A 237 -16.16 9.68 -6.04
C TYR A 237 -15.79 9.75 -4.56
N ILE A 238 -16.45 10.63 -3.81
CA ILE A 238 -16.15 10.87 -2.39
C ILE A 238 -17.42 10.59 -1.58
N ARG A 239 -17.29 9.85 -0.48
CA ARG A 239 -18.39 9.67 0.47
C ARG A 239 -18.80 11.03 1.01
N ALA A 240 -20.03 11.44 0.75
CA ALA A 240 -20.54 12.69 1.26
C ALA A 240 -20.68 12.65 2.80
N GLN A 241 -20.24 13.71 3.45
CA GLN A 241 -20.45 13.87 4.88
C GLN A 241 -21.90 14.29 5.11
N LYS A 242 -22.58 13.63 6.05
CA LYS A 242 -23.93 14.04 6.44
C LYS A 242 -23.89 15.44 7.05
N CYS A 243 -24.79 16.29 6.61
CA CYS A 243 -24.99 17.63 7.11
C CYS A 243 -26.46 18.05 6.96
N GLU A 244 -26.92 19.02 7.71
CA GLU A 244 -28.31 19.47 7.74
C GLU A 244 -28.83 19.86 6.35
N GLY A 245 -28.02 20.56 5.55
CA GLY A 245 -28.42 20.94 4.17
C GLY A 245 -28.64 19.72 3.26
N MET A 246 -27.81 18.68 3.35
CA MET A 246 -27.99 17.45 2.59
C MET A 246 -29.23 16.69 3.02
N GLU A 247 -29.54 16.68 4.30
CA GLU A 247 -30.70 16.00 4.85
C GLU A 247 -32.02 16.67 4.46
N THR A 248 -32.05 17.99 4.48
CA THR A 248 -33.19 18.78 3.98
C THR A 248 -33.50 18.41 2.54
N LEU A 249 -32.48 18.28 1.69
CA LEU A 249 -32.65 17.88 0.30
C LEU A 249 -33.10 16.41 0.16
N ILE A 250 -32.55 15.50 0.97
CA ILE A 250 -32.95 14.09 0.98
C ILE A 250 -34.44 13.93 1.30
N LYS A 251 -34.96 14.68 2.26
CA LYS A 251 -36.39 14.67 2.63
C LYS A 251 -37.31 15.14 1.49
N GLN A 252 -36.80 15.98 0.58
CA GLN A 252 -37.56 16.45 -0.58
C GLN A 252 -37.58 15.45 -1.75
N ILE A 253 -36.78 14.38 -1.70
CA ILE A 253 -36.74 13.39 -2.78
C ILE A 253 -37.99 12.53 -2.73
N THR A 254 -38.85 12.68 -3.72
CA THR A 254 -40.12 11.92 -3.86
C THR A 254 -39.97 10.66 -4.71
N LYS A 255 -38.98 10.63 -5.63
CA LYS A 255 -38.80 9.50 -6.56
C LYS A 255 -37.54 8.71 -6.21
N TRP A 256 -37.76 7.51 -5.69
CA TRP A 256 -36.73 6.53 -5.40
C TRP A 256 -36.83 5.36 -6.35
N GLN A 257 -35.70 4.90 -6.88
CA GLN A 257 -35.63 3.74 -7.76
C GLN A 257 -35.04 2.55 -7.02
N ARG A 258 -35.77 1.44 -7.01
CA ARG A 258 -35.23 0.20 -6.43
C ARG A 258 -34.20 -0.41 -7.35
N ARG A 259 -32.96 -0.60 -6.85
CA ARG A 259 -31.81 -1.16 -7.59
C ARG A 259 -31.18 -2.30 -6.81
N LYS A 260 -30.81 -3.38 -7.53
CA LYS A 260 -29.98 -4.45 -6.96
C LYS A 260 -28.51 -4.10 -7.10
N ILE A 261 -27.82 -3.97 -5.96
CA ILE A 261 -26.39 -3.66 -5.86
C ILE A 261 -25.73 -4.82 -5.14
N GLY A 262 -24.85 -5.56 -5.84
CA GLY A 262 -24.33 -6.82 -5.32
C GLY A 262 -25.48 -7.81 -5.02
N LYS A 263 -25.56 -8.25 -3.76
CA LYS A 263 -26.60 -9.21 -3.29
C LYS A 263 -27.81 -8.56 -2.64
N LYS A 264 -27.86 -7.23 -2.49
CA LYS A 264 -28.90 -6.49 -1.76
C LYS A 264 -29.66 -5.54 -2.68
N PHE A 265 -30.88 -5.21 -2.28
CA PHE A 265 -31.69 -4.16 -2.89
C PHE A 265 -31.58 -2.88 -2.08
N TYR A 266 -31.40 -1.77 -2.79
CA TYR A 266 -31.40 -0.42 -2.24
C TYR A 266 -32.41 0.44 -3.00
N GLU A 267 -32.93 1.45 -2.35
CA GLU A 267 -33.58 2.55 -3.02
C GLU A 267 -32.52 3.61 -3.31
N VAL A 268 -32.50 4.09 -4.54
CA VAL A 268 -31.45 4.97 -5.07
C VAL A 268 -32.09 6.21 -5.67
N ALA A 269 -31.48 7.35 -5.42
CA ALA A 269 -31.81 8.62 -6.05
C ALA A 269 -30.53 9.36 -6.45
N SER A 270 -30.66 10.29 -7.40
CA SER A 270 -29.58 11.14 -7.87
C SER A 270 -30.09 12.56 -8.00
N ILE A 271 -29.39 13.51 -7.39
CA ILE A 271 -29.74 14.93 -7.41
C ILE A 271 -28.50 15.78 -7.71
N GLU A 272 -28.72 16.98 -8.19
CA GLU A 272 -27.71 18.02 -8.16
C GLU A 272 -27.60 18.57 -6.75
N TYR A 273 -26.37 18.78 -6.30
CA TYR A 273 -26.06 19.20 -4.94
C TYR A 273 -24.91 20.21 -4.92
N PHE A 274 -25.08 21.26 -4.14
CA PHE A 274 -24.13 22.35 -3.95
C PHE A 274 -23.52 22.27 -2.55
N PRO A 275 -22.44 21.49 -2.36
CA PRO A 275 -21.93 21.17 -1.03
C PRO A 275 -21.36 22.35 -0.25
N PHE A 276 -21.01 23.44 -0.94
CA PHE A 276 -20.31 24.58 -0.36
C PHE A 276 -21.08 25.91 -0.50
N GLY A 277 -22.31 25.85 -0.98
CA GLY A 277 -23.21 26.99 -1.16
C GLY A 277 -23.83 27.04 -2.56
N GLN A 278 -25.02 27.64 -2.68
CA GLN A 278 -25.77 27.67 -3.94
C GLN A 278 -25.11 28.45 -5.07
N ASN A 279 -24.18 29.36 -4.73
CA ASN A 279 -23.41 30.13 -5.71
C ASN A 279 -22.12 29.40 -6.17
N ASP A 280 -21.86 28.22 -5.61
CA ASP A 280 -20.69 27.39 -5.97
C ASP A 280 -21.02 26.41 -7.08
N LYS A 281 -20.02 25.62 -7.45
CA LYS A 281 -20.17 24.53 -8.41
C LYS A 281 -21.09 23.43 -7.88
N GLY A 282 -22.08 23.05 -8.69
CA GLY A 282 -22.94 21.90 -8.44
C GLY A 282 -22.24 20.58 -8.80
N TYR A 283 -22.50 19.57 -8.01
CA TYR A 283 -22.03 18.20 -8.22
C TYR A 283 -23.21 17.23 -8.19
N ARG A 284 -23.01 16.05 -8.71
CA ARG A 284 -23.98 14.97 -8.61
C ARG A 284 -23.85 14.30 -7.26
N LEU A 285 -24.95 14.21 -6.51
CA LEU A 285 -25.07 13.45 -5.29
C LEU A 285 -25.90 12.18 -5.55
N VAL A 286 -25.27 11.03 -5.54
CA VAL A 286 -25.93 9.72 -5.67
C VAL A 286 -26.19 9.16 -4.29
N ILE A 287 -27.45 8.95 -3.95
CA ILE A 287 -27.89 8.59 -2.60
C ILE A 287 -28.48 7.20 -2.61
N THR A 288 -28.07 6.39 -1.66
CA THR A 288 -28.72 5.11 -1.35
C THR A 288 -29.42 5.20 -0.01
N ARG A 289 -30.59 4.55 0.11
CA ARG A 289 -31.23 4.30 1.39
C ARG A 289 -31.62 2.83 1.54
N GLU A 290 -31.55 2.35 2.76
CA GLU A 290 -32.00 1.01 3.17
C GLU A 290 -32.61 1.09 4.57
N PRO A 291 -33.58 0.20 4.92
CA PRO A 291 -34.14 0.17 6.26
C PRO A 291 -33.07 -0.11 7.31
N ASN A 292 -33.12 0.63 8.42
CA ASN A 292 -32.29 0.36 9.57
C ASN A 292 -32.77 -0.92 10.26
N LYS A 293 -31.93 -1.95 10.28
CA LYS A 293 -32.28 -3.27 10.83
C LYS A 293 -32.68 -3.25 12.31
N ASN A 294 -32.17 -2.27 13.05
CA ASN A 294 -32.42 -2.13 14.49
C ASN A 294 -33.65 -1.26 14.79
N GLY A 295 -34.37 -0.78 13.75
CA GLY A 295 -35.50 0.13 13.93
C GLY A 295 -35.16 1.50 14.54
N GLN A 296 -33.87 1.76 14.78
CA GLN A 296 -33.42 3.01 15.36
C GLN A 296 -33.61 4.13 14.33
N MET A 297 -34.25 5.21 14.76
CA MET A 297 -34.42 6.41 13.93
C MET A 297 -33.10 7.14 13.77
N ASP A 298 -32.82 7.59 12.55
CA ASP A 298 -31.70 8.50 12.27
C ASP A 298 -32.01 9.87 12.86
N LEU A 299 -31.08 10.45 13.63
CA LEU A 299 -31.26 11.73 14.33
C LEU A 299 -31.58 12.90 13.39
N PHE A 300 -31.16 12.80 12.15
CA PHE A 300 -31.23 13.87 11.17
C PHE A 300 -32.48 13.76 10.27
N THR A 301 -32.70 12.60 9.68
CA THR A 301 -33.87 12.37 8.81
C THR A 301 -35.15 12.09 9.58
N GLN A 302 -35.05 11.72 10.85
CA GLN A 302 -36.17 11.34 11.73
C GLN A 302 -37.00 10.17 11.18
N ASP A 303 -36.38 9.28 10.43
CA ASP A 303 -36.93 8.02 9.94
C ASP A 303 -36.04 6.82 10.28
N ALA A 304 -36.55 5.62 10.07
CA ALA A 304 -35.80 4.38 10.31
C ALA A 304 -35.01 3.91 9.07
N MET A 305 -34.47 4.86 8.29
CA MET A 305 -33.69 4.58 7.08
C MET A 305 -32.21 4.98 7.28
N ILE A 306 -31.31 4.22 6.68
CA ILE A 306 -29.89 4.56 6.61
C ILE A 306 -29.59 5.16 5.24
N TYR A 307 -29.15 6.40 5.22
CA TYR A 307 -28.78 7.12 4.01
C TYR A 307 -27.27 7.17 3.82
N ARG A 308 -26.81 6.98 2.59
CA ARG A 308 -25.40 7.12 2.20
C ARG A 308 -25.30 7.88 0.88
N GLY A 309 -24.59 8.99 0.86
CA GLY A 309 -24.34 9.81 -0.32
C GLY A 309 -22.95 9.58 -0.91
N ILE A 310 -22.84 9.64 -2.23
CA ILE A 310 -21.58 9.71 -2.98
C ILE A 310 -21.61 10.98 -3.80
N LEU A 311 -20.69 11.89 -3.51
CA LEU A 311 -20.47 13.10 -4.30
C LEU A 311 -19.54 12.78 -5.46
N THR A 312 -19.91 13.24 -6.66
CA THR A 312 -19.13 12.99 -7.88
C THR A 312 -19.39 14.04 -8.95
N ASN A 313 -18.45 14.22 -9.87
CA ASN A 313 -18.62 14.96 -11.11
C ASN A 313 -18.99 14.04 -12.31
N ASP A 314 -19.31 12.75 -12.08
CA ASP A 314 -19.75 11.81 -13.09
C ASP A 314 -21.27 11.91 -13.33
N TRP A 315 -21.66 12.69 -14.32
CA TRP A 315 -23.04 12.85 -14.74
C TRP A 315 -23.52 11.82 -15.76
N LYS A 316 -22.59 11.02 -16.31
CA LYS A 316 -22.87 10.09 -17.43
C LYS A 316 -23.23 8.68 -16.97
N SER A 317 -22.57 8.21 -15.92
CA SER A 317 -22.74 6.84 -15.44
C SER A 317 -24.09 6.64 -14.73
N GLN A 318 -24.66 5.42 -14.80
CA GLN A 318 -25.84 5.06 -14.04
C GLN A 318 -25.52 5.00 -12.54
N GLU A 319 -26.50 5.31 -11.68
CA GLU A 319 -26.36 5.30 -10.21
C GLU A 319 -25.80 3.98 -9.69
N LYS A 320 -26.30 2.86 -10.21
CA LYS A 320 -25.82 1.52 -9.85
C LYS A 320 -24.34 1.38 -10.11
N THR A 321 -23.85 1.80 -11.28
CA THR A 321 -22.44 1.74 -11.66
C THR A 321 -21.58 2.57 -10.73
N ILE A 322 -22.02 3.79 -10.40
CA ILE A 322 -21.32 4.68 -9.46
C ILE A 322 -21.20 4.03 -8.09
N ILE A 323 -22.30 3.44 -7.58
CA ILE A 323 -22.32 2.84 -6.25
C ILE A 323 -21.46 1.58 -6.21
N GLU A 324 -21.55 0.70 -7.20
CA GLU A 324 -20.71 -0.52 -7.28
C GLU A 324 -19.23 -0.17 -7.41
N PHE A 325 -18.90 0.83 -8.24
CA PHE A 325 -17.55 1.32 -8.40
C PHE A 325 -17.00 1.91 -7.10
N TYR A 326 -17.78 2.75 -6.42
CA TYR A 326 -17.38 3.32 -5.13
C TYR A 326 -17.20 2.24 -4.06
N ASN A 327 -18.11 1.28 -3.97
CA ASN A 327 -18.05 0.22 -2.95
C ASN A 327 -16.80 -0.66 -3.10
N ALA A 328 -16.23 -0.76 -4.30
CA ALA A 328 -14.96 -1.44 -4.52
C ALA A 328 -13.77 -0.76 -3.82
N ARG A 329 -13.90 0.49 -3.30
CA ARG A 329 -12.92 1.16 -2.44
C ARG A 329 -12.60 0.35 -1.17
N GLY A 330 -13.55 -0.41 -0.64
CA GLY A 330 -13.31 -1.29 0.51
C GLY A 330 -12.16 -2.29 0.32
N ALA A 331 -11.65 -2.46 -0.92
CA ALA A 331 -10.43 -3.21 -1.17
C ALA A 331 -9.17 -2.53 -0.58
N ALA A 332 -9.19 -1.22 -0.31
CA ALA A 332 -8.09 -0.52 0.35
C ALA A 332 -7.84 -1.05 1.78
N GLU A 333 -8.90 -1.36 2.52
CA GLU A 333 -8.79 -1.97 3.86
C GLU A 333 -8.01 -3.30 3.82
N ARG A 334 -8.19 -4.09 2.76
CA ARG A 334 -7.42 -5.32 2.54
C ARG A 334 -5.94 -5.03 2.26
N VAL A 335 -5.62 -3.90 1.63
CA VAL A 335 -4.22 -3.49 1.42
C VAL A 335 -3.54 -3.24 2.75
N PHE A 336 -4.19 -2.49 3.64
CA PHE A 336 -3.67 -2.22 4.98
C PHE A 336 -3.54 -3.51 5.81
N ASP A 337 -4.54 -4.41 5.74
CA ASP A 337 -4.43 -5.73 6.40
C ASP A 337 -3.20 -6.51 5.92
N ILE A 338 -2.93 -6.51 4.62
CA ILE A 338 -1.75 -7.17 4.05
C ILE A 338 -0.46 -6.46 4.50
N MET A 339 -0.40 -5.13 4.43
CA MET A 339 0.81 -4.40 4.84
C MET A 339 1.10 -4.59 6.33
N ASN A 340 0.08 -4.56 7.17
CA ASN A 340 0.24 -4.76 8.61
C ASN A 340 0.71 -6.19 8.95
N ASN A 341 0.09 -7.20 8.38
CA ASN A 341 0.28 -8.59 8.82
C ASN A 341 1.33 -9.38 8.02
N ASP A 342 1.61 -8.97 6.77
CA ASP A 342 2.53 -9.69 5.89
C ASP A 342 3.84 -8.92 5.63
N PHE A 343 3.85 -7.58 5.79
CA PHE A 343 4.98 -6.71 5.45
C PHE A 343 5.36 -5.72 6.55
N GLY A 344 5.01 -6.02 7.79
CA GLY A 344 5.58 -5.42 8.99
C GLY A 344 5.12 -4.00 9.36
N TRP A 345 4.05 -3.44 8.76
CA TRP A 345 3.58 -2.10 9.14
C TRP A 345 3.06 -2.01 10.57
N ASN A 346 2.68 -3.13 11.19
CA ASN A 346 2.33 -3.20 12.61
C ASN A 346 3.53 -3.36 13.57
N LYS A 347 4.77 -3.43 13.02
CA LYS A 347 6.01 -3.64 13.78
C LYS A 347 7.10 -2.70 13.29
N LEU A 348 6.88 -1.39 13.47
CA LEU A 348 7.82 -0.36 13.03
C LEU A 348 9.17 -0.49 13.76
N PRO A 349 10.32 -0.60 13.06
CA PRO A 349 11.60 -0.93 13.69
C PRO A 349 12.29 0.26 14.35
N PHE A 350 11.99 1.49 13.95
CA PHE A 350 12.77 2.67 14.34
C PHE A 350 12.09 3.50 15.43
N SER A 351 12.88 4.35 16.08
CA SER A 351 12.44 5.24 17.15
C SER A 351 11.80 6.53 16.67
N ARG A 352 11.98 6.90 15.39
CA ARG A 352 11.53 8.16 14.81
C ARG A 352 10.72 7.98 13.54
N MET A 353 9.89 8.97 13.22
CA MET A 353 8.96 8.97 12.11
C MET A 353 9.68 8.86 10.75
N GLU A 354 10.71 9.68 10.53
CA GLU A 354 11.43 9.75 9.25
C GLU A 354 12.09 8.43 8.87
N GLU A 355 12.64 7.73 9.85
CA GLU A 355 13.23 6.40 9.65
C GLU A 355 12.15 5.36 9.34
N ASN A 356 11.01 5.44 10.04
CA ASN A 356 9.87 4.55 9.81
C ASN A 356 9.18 4.81 8.48
N THR A 357 9.20 6.04 7.96
CA THR A 357 8.69 6.34 6.60
C THR A 357 9.49 5.61 5.53
N VAL A 358 10.82 5.58 5.64
CA VAL A 358 11.69 4.77 4.75
C VAL A 358 11.27 3.30 4.80
N TYR A 359 11.08 2.76 6.00
CA TYR A 359 10.65 1.37 6.18
C TYR A 359 9.28 1.09 5.54
N LEU A 360 8.29 1.98 5.72
CA LEU A 360 6.96 1.84 5.11
C LEU A 360 7.05 1.80 3.58
N ILE A 361 7.82 2.70 2.97
CA ILE A 361 7.98 2.76 1.51
C ILE A 361 8.77 1.55 0.99
N MET A 362 9.86 1.15 1.68
CA MET A 362 10.66 -0.01 1.32
C MET A 362 9.85 -1.31 1.36
N THR A 363 9.01 -1.49 2.36
CA THR A 363 8.14 -2.67 2.47
C THR A 363 6.99 -2.65 1.46
N ALA A 364 6.53 -1.46 1.04
CA ALA A 364 5.61 -1.32 -0.09
C ALA A 364 6.25 -1.76 -1.42
N MET A 365 7.56 -1.47 -1.63
CA MET A 365 8.32 -2.02 -2.76
C MET A 365 8.46 -3.55 -2.66
N CYS A 366 8.75 -4.09 -1.47
CA CYS A 366 8.79 -5.52 -1.19
C CYS A 366 7.47 -6.20 -1.61
N ARG A 367 6.33 -5.64 -1.17
CA ARG A 367 5.01 -6.13 -1.56
C ARG A 367 4.78 -6.04 -3.08
N SER A 368 5.24 -4.98 -3.72
CA SER A 368 5.10 -4.83 -5.18
C SER A 368 5.88 -5.92 -5.92
N PHE A 369 7.11 -6.22 -5.48
CA PHE A 369 7.90 -7.31 -6.03
C PHE A 369 7.26 -8.68 -5.74
N TYR A 370 6.77 -8.91 -4.53
CA TYR A 370 5.98 -10.09 -4.19
C TYR A 370 4.79 -10.29 -5.14
N LYS A 371 4.01 -9.23 -5.40
CA LYS A 371 2.87 -9.29 -6.33
C LYS A 371 3.29 -9.72 -7.72
N TYR A 372 4.37 -9.15 -8.23
CA TYR A 372 4.96 -9.56 -9.52
C TYR A 372 5.30 -11.05 -9.54
N LEU A 373 6.02 -11.55 -8.52
CA LEU A 373 6.41 -12.96 -8.42
C LEU A 373 5.19 -13.88 -8.41
N VAL A 374 4.19 -13.55 -7.59
CA VAL A 374 2.95 -14.33 -7.48
C VAL A 374 2.19 -14.35 -8.81
N GLU A 375 2.05 -13.22 -9.49
CA GLU A 375 1.39 -13.16 -10.79
C GLU A 375 2.11 -13.99 -11.86
N LYS A 376 3.43 -13.96 -11.88
CA LYS A 376 4.23 -14.80 -12.79
C LYS A 376 4.05 -16.30 -12.52
N LEU A 377 4.16 -16.71 -11.26
CA LEU A 377 4.01 -18.12 -10.86
C LEU A 377 2.57 -18.61 -11.02
N ALA A 378 1.58 -17.75 -10.81
CA ALA A 378 0.17 -18.09 -11.03
C ALA A 378 -0.12 -18.42 -12.51
N ARG A 379 0.51 -17.70 -13.45
CA ARG A 379 0.42 -18.02 -14.89
C ARG A 379 1.01 -19.40 -15.23
N LYS A 380 1.92 -19.89 -14.44
CA LYS A 380 2.51 -21.25 -14.51
C LYS A 380 1.79 -22.27 -13.61
N GLN A 381 0.60 -21.91 -13.10
CA GLN A 381 -0.26 -22.77 -12.28
C GLN A 381 0.33 -23.26 -10.96
N TRP A 382 1.31 -22.55 -10.41
CA TRP A 382 1.86 -22.88 -9.10
C TRP A 382 0.84 -22.69 -7.97
N PHE A 383 0.03 -21.63 -8.07
CA PHE A 383 -1.03 -21.26 -7.13
C PHE A 383 -1.90 -20.14 -7.72
N LEU A 384 -2.91 -19.68 -6.97
CA LEU A 384 -3.75 -18.57 -7.38
C LEU A 384 -3.03 -17.21 -7.20
N ALA A 385 -3.33 -16.26 -8.06
CA ALA A 385 -2.69 -14.94 -8.08
C ALA A 385 -2.96 -14.04 -6.85
N ASN A 386 -3.87 -14.43 -5.98
CA ASN A 386 -4.28 -13.65 -4.80
C ASN A 386 -3.88 -14.29 -3.45
N ILE A 387 -2.90 -15.19 -3.46
CA ILE A 387 -2.42 -15.82 -2.23
C ILE A 387 -1.74 -14.80 -1.30
N ARG A 388 -1.71 -15.10 0.01
CA ARG A 388 -0.95 -14.37 1.03
C ARG A 388 0.49 -14.89 1.09
N ILE A 389 1.40 -14.08 1.61
CA ILE A 389 2.85 -14.39 1.66
C ILE A 389 3.12 -15.73 2.35
N LYS A 390 2.42 -16.05 3.43
CA LYS A 390 2.55 -17.34 4.12
C LYS A 390 2.32 -18.54 3.19
N LYS A 391 1.31 -18.45 2.31
CA LYS A 391 1.06 -19.51 1.32
C LYS A 391 2.16 -19.60 0.28
N PHE A 392 2.69 -18.45 -0.17
CA PHE A 392 3.82 -18.38 -1.09
C PHE A 392 5.08 -19.04 -0.47
N ILE A 393 5.39 -18.72 0.77
CA ILE A 393 6.52 -19.31 1.50
C ILE A 393 6.40 -20.82 1.48
N PHE A 394 5.30 -21.39 1.96
CA PHE A 394 5.10 -22.84 2.01
C PHE A 394 5.05 -23.50 0.63
N SER A 395 4.52 -22.82 -0.39
CA SER A 395 4.31 -23.43 -1.70
C SER A 395 5.52 -23.32 -2.63
N PHE A 396 6.38 -22.30 -2.42
CA PHE A 396 7.45 -21.99 -3.34
C PHE A 396 8.82 -21.79 -2.67
N ILE A 397 8.90 -21.06 -1.56
CA ILE A 397 10.19 -20.72 -0.94
C ILE A 397 10.75 -21.91 -0.16
N THR A 398 9.91 -22.58 0.66
CA THR A 398 10.32 -23.68 1.52
C THR A 398 10.49 -24.95 0.71
N VAL A 399 11.70 -25.14 0.20
CA VAL A 399 12.13 -26.35 -0.50
C VAL A 399 13.60 -26.58 -0.21
N ALA A 400 13.96 -27.82 0.10
CA ALA A 400 15.36 -28.18 0.34
C ALA A 400 16.19 -28.00 -0.93
N SER A 401 17.36 -27.39 -0.80
CA SER A 401 18.25 -27.13 -1.91
C SER A 401 19.72 -27.21 -1.50
N LYS A 402 20.61 -27.43 -2.47
CA LYS A 402 22.05 -27.47 -2.25
C LYS A 402 22.78 -26.94 -3.48
N TRP A 403 23.73 -26.03 -3.28
CA TRP A 403 24.67 -25.64 -4.32
C TRP A 403 25.82 -26.65 -4.42
N VAL A 404 26.08 -27.11 -5.65
CA VAL A 404 27.18 -28.02 -5.96
C VAL A 404 28.09 -27.37 -7.00
N PHE A 405 29.39 -27.43 -6.75
CA PHE A 405 30.41 -26.92 -7.66
C PHE A 405 31.12 -28.10 -8.34
N ARG A 406 30.96 -28.21 -9.66
CA ARG A 406 31.63 -29.25 -10.46
C ARG A 406 32.19 -28.65 -11.74
N SER A 407 33.45 -28.91 -12.07
CA SER A 407 34.07 -28.52 -13.33
C SER A 407 33.81 -27.06 -13.72
N ARG A 408 33.99 -26.11 -12.79
CA ARG A 408 33.74 -24.69 -12.93
C ARG A 408 32.26 -24.28 -13.08
N THR A 409 31.34 -25.24 -12.99
CA THR A 409 29.89 -24.97 -13.07
C THR A 409 29.26 -24.97 -11.70
N LYS A 410 28.40 -23.97 -11.45
CA LYS A 410 27.57 -23.89 -10.25
C LYS A 410 26.23 -24.51 -10.56
N ILE A 411 25.84 -25.55 -9.83
CA ILE A 411 24.59 -26.29 -10.02
C ILE A 411 23.76 -26.16 -8.74
N LEU A 412 22.55 -25.64 -8.87
CA LEU A 412 21.56 -25.65 -7.79
C LEU A 412 20.77 -26.95 -7.88
N LYS A 413 20.89 -27.82 -6.91
CA LYS A 413 20.03 -29.00 -6.75
C LYS A 413 18.82 -28.61 -5.91
N ILE A 414 17.61 -28.87 -6.40
CA ILE A 414 16.35 -28.72 -5.70
C ILE A 414 15.78 -30.10 -5.42
N TYR A 415 15.42 -30.36 -4.17
CA TYR A 415 14.81 -31.63 -3.75
C TYR A 415 13.28 -31.50 -3.77
N SER A 416 12.71 -31.58 -4.96
CA SER A 416 11.27 -31.44 -5.21
C SER A 416 10.88 -32.12 -6.51
N GLU A 417 9.67 -32.68 -6.55
CA GLU A 417 9.03 -33.11 -7.80
C GLU A 417 8.51 -31.99 -8.67
N LYS A 418 8.37 -30.78 -8.11
CA LYS A 418 7.91 -29.61 -8.85
C LYS A 418 8.99 -29.09 -9.80
N PRO A 419 8.63 -28.67 -11.03
CA PRO A 419 9.59 -28.24 -12.05
C PRO A 419 10.07 -26.81 -11.81
N TYR A 420 10.88 -26.58 -10.78
CA TYR A 420 11.41 -25.26 -10.42
C TYR A 420 12.17 -24.57 -11.56
N GLN A 421 12.81 -25.31 -12.44
CA GLN A 421 13.50 -24.81 -13.63
C GLN A 421 12.56 -24.06 -14.60
N LEU A 422 11.25 -24.33 -14.54
CA LEU A 422 10.24 -23.70 -15.40
C LEU A 422 9.48 -22.56 -14.69
N ALA A 423 9.81 -22.26 -13.43
CA ALA A 423 9.02 -21.32 -12.61
C ALA A 423 8.94 -19.93 -13.24
N PHE A 424 10.03 -19.42 -13.78
CA PHE A 424 10.13 -18.08 -14.37
C PHE A 424 10.62 -18.06 -15.83
N GLY A 425 10.81 -19.21 -16.42
CA GLY A 425 11.23 -19.38 -17.83
C GLY A 425 10.14 -19.05 -18.85
#